data_c17a56943a0aeba7ef9b1fdfb02e724a
#
_entry.id   c17a56943a0aeba7ef9b1fdfb02e724a
#
_cell.length_a   1.000
_cell.length_b   1.000
_cell.length_c   1.000
_cell.angle_alpha   90.00
_cell.angle_beta   90.00
_cell.angle_gamma   90.00
#
_symmetry.space_group_name_H-M   'P 1'
#
loop_
_entity.id
_entity.type
_entity.pdbx_description
1 polymer ?
#
loop_
_entity_poly.entity_id
_entity_poly.type
_entity_poly.pdbx_seq_one_letter_code
_entity_poly.pdbx_strand_id
1 'polypeptide(L)'
;MKRILMLGVLLAAICVSGYAQKKPYKVVFYNLENFFDTQNDPDVLDDEFTPEGPKKWTQDKYNKKLTNIEKVFFDIAAINKDYPAVIGVCEVENRNVLEDIVATEKLAPANYRIVHYDSPEARGVDAAFIYRPDVLKLEGSKAIRTVIPSLPDFKTRDIVAMWGKIEGEDFLFMVAHWPSRLGGKEASEFKRIAVGHQMRQIADSVRALRPATKVVMMGDFNDDPIDSSISGADGIGAKVKVKEVQPADYYAPYAALLKAGYGTLAYGDAWNIFDNIVVSGNLLDGEKGKLQILKAEKSK
;
A
#
# COMPACT_ATOMS: atom_id res chain seq x y z
N MET A 1 37.91 -73.22 -0.47
CA MET A 1 36.65 -72.61 0.00
C MET A 1 36.87 -71.16 0.30
N LYS A 2 36.45 -70.24 -0.64
CA LYS A 2 36.58 -68.79 -0.48
C LYS A 2 35.24 -68.30 0.06
N ARG A 3 35.24 -67.66 1.23
CA ARG A 3 34.07 -67.00 1.80
C ARG A 3 34.02 -65.58 1.21
N ILE A 4 32.97 -65.31 0.46
CA ILE A 4 32.65 -63.98 -0.03
C ILE A 4 31.87 -63.25 1.07
N LEU A 5 32.46 -62.17 1.60
CA LEU A 5 31.80 -61.29 2.55
C LEU A 5 31.00 -60.28 1.76
N MET A 6 29.66 -60.33 1.82
CA MET A 6 28.75 -59.34 1.25
C MET A 6 28.63 -58.20 2.21
N LEU A 7 29.22 -57.05 1.85
CA LEU A 7 29.07 -55.80 2.59
C LEU A 7 27.79 -55.09 2.11
N GLY A 8 26.76 -55.16 2.91
CA GLY A 8 25.53 -54.44 2.70
C GLY A 8 25.73 -52.96 2.99
N VAL A 9 25.74 -52.11 1.94
CA VAL A 9 25.73 -50.64 2.10
C VAL A 9 24.28 -50.23 2.38
N LEU A 10 23.98 -49.88 3.61
CA LEU A 10 22.73 -49.26 4.02
C LEU A 10 22.76 -47.76 3.60
N LEU A 11 22.13 -47.42 2.50
CA LEU A 11 21.92 -46.01 2.08
C LEU A 11 20.84 -45.43 2.99
N ALA A 12 21.20 -44.76 4.05
CA ALA A 12 20.28 -43.92 4.81
C ALA A 12 20.00 -42.65 3.96
N ALA A 13 18.87 -42.62 3.27
CA ALA A 13 18.34 -41.41 2.66
C ALA A 13 17.93 -40.46 3.80
N ILE A 14 18.82 -39.55 4.17
CA ILE A 14 18.48 -38.40 5.02
C ILE A 14 17.60 -37.49 4.18
N CYS A 15 16.27 -37.61 4.33
CA CYS A 15 15.34 -36.57 3.88
C CYS A 15 15.60 -35.33 4.73
N VAL A 16 16.49 -34.45 4.28
CA VAL A 16 16.58 -33.10 4.77
C VAL A 16 15.30 -32.44 4.27
N SER A 17 14.29 -32.36 5.13
CA SER A 17 13.14 -31.49 4.91
C SER A 17 13.69 -30.05 4.96
N GLY A 18 14.13 -29.56 3.81
CA GLY A 18 14.46 -28.15 3.64
C GLY A 18 13.20 -27.37 3.94
N TYR A 19 13.16 -26.69 5.07
CA TYR A 19 12.21 -25.60 5.26
C TYR A 19 12.51 -24.59 4.15
N ALA A 20 11.70 -24.62 3.08
CA ALA A 20 11.78 -23.60 2.06
C ALA A 20 11.58 -22.25 2.76
N GLN A 21 12.63 -21.44 2.79
CA GLN A 21 12.54 -20.09 3.33
C GLN A 21 11.46 -19.39 2.50
N LYS A 22 10.38 -18.98 3.17
CA LYS A 22 9.28 -18.31 2.48
C LYS A 22 9.83 -17.09 1.76
N LYS A 23 9.46 -16.96 0.49
CA LYS A 23 9.88 -15.82 -0.34
C LYS A 23 9.28 -14.54 0.24
N PRO A 24 10.08 -13.45 0.41
CA PRO A 24 9.51 -12.19 0.85
C PRO A 24 8.64 -11.56 -0.24
N TYR A 25 7.44 -11.15 0.12
CA TYR A 25 6.56 -10.36 -0.74
C TYR A 25 6.67 -8.89 -0.40
N LYS A 26 6.79 -8.04 -1.42
CA LYS A 26 6.81 -6.59 -1.25
C LYS A 26 5.40 -6.03 -1.39
N VAL A 27 5.03 -5.20 -0.42
CA VAL A 27 3.84 -4.35 -0.46
C VAL A 27 4.34 -2.91 -0.45
N VAL A 28 3.90 -2.12 -1.41
CA VAL A 28 4.42 -0.77 -1.67
C VAL A 28 3.25 0.20 -1.69
N PHE A 29 3.46 1.41 -1.20
CA PHE A 29 2.63 2.56 -1.48
C PHE A 29 3.46 3.63 -2.20
N TYR A 30 2.86 4.31 -3.18
CA TYR A 30 3.50 5.39 -3.92
C TYR A 30 2.47 6.43 -4.38
N ASN A 31 2.66 7.69 -3.99
CA ASN A 31 1.89 8.80 -4.52
C ASN A 31 2.43 9.15 -5.92
N LEU A 32 1.55 9.15 -6.92
CA LEU A 32 1.90 9.40 -8.32
C LEU A 32 2.03 10.90 -8.63
N GLU A 33 1.74 11.79 -7.67
CA GLU A 33 1.88 13.26 -7.79
C GLU A 33 1.12 13.85 -8.98
N ASN A 34 -0.21 13.70 -8.98
CA ASN A 34 -1.09 14.17 -10.05
C ASN A 34 -0.73 13.60 -11.42
N PHE A 35 -0.87 12.28 -11.57
CA PHE A 35 -0.62 11.64 -12.84
C PHE A 35 -1.90 11.59 -13.68
N PHE A 36 -2.06 12.60 -14.48
CA PHE A 36 -3.13 12.78 -15.47
C PHE A 36 -2.68 12.29 -16.84
N ASP A 37 -3.63 11.89 -17.68
CA ASP A 37 -3.37 11.78 -19.12
C ASP A 37 -3.29 13.18 -19.78
N THR A 38 -3.43 13.28 -21.08
CA THR A 38 -3.31 14.59 -21.79
C THR A 38 -4.63 15.07 -22.39
N GLN A 39 -5.73 14.39 -22.04
CA GLN A 39 -7.07 14.70 -22.55
C GLN A 39 -7.89 15.33 -21.44
N ASN A 40 -8.69 16.32 -21.80
CA ASN A 40 -9.59 16.96 -20.85
C ASN A 40 -10.84 16.09 -20.64
N ASP A 41 -11.13 15.78 -19.38
CA ASP A 41 -12.41 15.16 -19.00
C ASP A 41 -13.41 16.30 -18.63
N PRO A 42 -14.50 16.48 -19.37
CA PRO A 42 -15.45 17.56 -19.12
C PRO A 42 -16.20 17.45 -17.79
N ASP A 43 -16.16 16.28 -17.13
CA ASP A 43 -16.88 16.02 -15.88
C ASP A 43 -16.07 16.33 -14.61
N VAL A 44 -14.77 16.65 -14.74
CA VAL A 44 -13.85 16.95 -13.64
C VAL A 44 -13.02 18.22 -13.91
N LEU A 45 -12.31 18.72 -12.90
CA LEU A 45 -11.48 19.94 -12.98
C LEU A 45 -10.02 19.58 -13.27
N ASP A 46 -9.75 19.04 -14.45
CA ASP A 46 -8.42 18.60 -14.89
C ASP A 46 -7.80 19.52 -15.95
N ASP A 47 -8.48 20.61 -16.34
CA ASP A 47 -8.04 21.56 -17.38
C ASP A 47 -6.56 21.99 -17.24
N GLU A 48 -6.02 21.99 -16.00
CA GLU A 48 -4.60 22.32 -15.76
C GLU A 48 -3.64 21.34 -16.41
N PHE A 49 -4.07 20.06 -16.54
CA PHE A 49 -3.25 18.96 -16.98
C PHE A 49 -3.47 18.59 -18.46
N THR A 50 -3.78 19.57 -19.28
CA THR A 50 -3.89 19.43 -20.73
C THR A 50 -2.70 20.13 -21.44
N PRO A 51 -2.43 19.81 -22.72
CA PRO A 51 -1.38 20.49 -23.50
C PRO A 51 -1.55 22.00 -23.59
N GLU A 52 -2.79 22.47 -23.61
CA GLU A 52 -3.17 23.89 -23.68
C GLU A 52 -3.29 24.53 -22.29
N GLY A 53 -3.46 23.71 -21.26
CA GLY A 53 -3.66 24.14 -19.88
C GLY A 53 -2.43 24.82 -19.25
N PRO A 54 -2.59 25.40 -18.04
CA PRO A 54 -1.50 26.11 -17.36
C PRO A 54 -0.23 25.29 -17.12
N LYS A 55 -0.37 24.00 -16.89
CA LYS A 55 0.75 23.05 -16.67
C LYS A 55 1.47 22.69 -17.97
N LYS A 56 0.88 23.01 -19.15
CA LYS A 56 1.40 22.58 -20.45
C LYS A 56 1.72 21.07 -20.43
N TRP A 57 0.72 20.28 -20.04
CA TRP A 57 0.87 18.84 -19.81
C TRP A 57 0.83 18.08 -21.12
N THR A 58 1.96 18.12 -21.85
CA THR A 58 2.11 17.50 -23.18
C THR A 58 2.37 16.01 -23.08
N GLN A 59 2.19 15.28 -24.20
CA GLN A 59 2.49 13.87 -24.31
C GLN A 59 3.95 13.54 -23.94
N ASP A 60 4.90 14.43 -24.23
CA ASP A 60 6.30 14.24 -23.81
C ASP A 60 6.48 14.26 -22.30
N LYS A 61 5.76 15.15 -21.60
CA LYS A 61 5.78 15.21 -20.13
C LYS A 61 5.13 13.95 -19.53
N TYR A 62 4.01 13.53 -20.10
CA TYR A 62 3.34 12.28 -19.72
C TYR A 62 4.27 11.09 -19.86
N ASN A 63 4.85 10.89 -21.05
CA ASN A 63 5.77 9.79 -21.34
C ASN A 63 7.01 9.81 -20.43
N LYS A 64 7.55 10.98 -20.15
CA LYS A 64 8.68 11.13 -19.22
C LYS A 64 8.30 10.70 -17.81
N LYS A 65 7.12 11.11 -17.32
CA LYS A 65 6.62 10.74 -16.02
C LYS A 65 6.35 9.23 -15.94
N LEU A 66 5.72 8.67 -16.95
CA LEU A 66 5.50 7.22 -17.08
C LEU A 66 6.81 6.44 -16.98
N THR A 67 7.85 6.86 -17.71
CA THR A 67 9.19 6.26 -17.66
C THR A 67 9.82 6.37 -16.26
N ASN A 68 9.63 7.49 -15.56
CA ASN A 68 10.14 7.65 -14.20
C ASN A 68 9.43 6.71 -13.21
N ILE A 69 8.11 6.56 -13.33
CA ILE A 69 7.32 5.65 -12.49
C ILE A 69 7.71 4.19 -12.76
N GLU A 70 7.83 3.81 -14.03
CA GLU A 70 8.37 2.50 -14.42
C GLU A 70 9.71 2.22 -13.73
N LYS A 71 10.63 3.20 -13.81
CA LYS A 71 11.95 3.08 -13.20
C LYS A 71 11.86 2.85 -11.69
N VAL A 72 11.03 3.62 -10.97
CA VAL A 72 10.86 3.47 -9.53
C VAL A 72 10.36 2.07 -9.17
N PHE A 73 9.30 1.58 -9.81
CA PHE A 73 8.76 0.27 -9.51
C PHE A 73 9.70 -0.87 -9.92
N PHE A 74 10.46 -0.69 -11.00
CA PHE A 74 11.47 -1.65 -11.41
C PHE A 74 12.69 -1.66 -10.46
N ASP A 75 13.15 -0.50 -9.98
CA ASP A 75 14.23 -0.42 -8.98
C ASP A 75 13.81 -1.09 -7.66
N ILE A 76 12.55 -0.91 -7.24
CA ILE A 76 11.99 -1.66 -6.10
C ILE A 76 11.96 -3.16 -6.39
N ALA A 77 11.63 -3.57 -7.63
CA ALA A 77 11.65 -4.97 -8.01
C ALA A 77 13.08 -5.54 -7.94
N ALA A 78 14.10 -4.77 -8.30
CA ALA A 78 15.50 -5.20 -8.27
C ALA A 78 15.98 -5.59 -6.85
N ILE A 79 15.40 -4.98 -5.80
CA ILE A 79 15.61 -5.40 -4.42
C ILE A 79 15.02 -6.80 -4.24
N ASN A 80 15.75 -7.86 -4.07
CA ASN A 80 15.31 -9.26 -3.98
C ASN A 80 14.91 -9.91 -5.32
N LYS A 81 15.14 -9.26 -6.45
CA LYS A 81 14.88 -9.78 -7.82
C LYS A 81 13.45 -10.31 -7.99
N ASP A 82 12.48 -9.60 -7.43
CA ASP A 82 11.07 -9.93 -7.57
C ASP A 82 10.19 -8.66 -7.60
N TYR A 83 9.14 -8.68 -8.40
CA TYR A 83 8.20 -7.58 -8.48
C TYR A 83 7.37 -7.45 -7.20
N PRO A 84 6.95 -6.22 -6.79
CA PRO A 84 5.99 -6.05 -5.72
C PRO A 84 4.73 -6.89 -5.92
N ALA A 85 4.26 -7.51 -4.85
CA ALA A 85 3.02 -8.30 -4.89
C ALA A 85 1.78 -7.39 -4.97
N VAL A 86 1.84 -6.27 -4.24
CA VAL A 86 0.79 -5.25 -4.16
C VAL A 86 1.44 -3.88 -4.16
N ILE A 87 0.93 -2.99 -4.99
CA ILE A 87 1.27 -1.56 -5.02
C ILE A 87 -0.03 -0.78 -4.85
N GLY A 88 -0.15 -0.02 -3.77
CA GLY A 88 -1.17 1.01 -3.62
C GLY A 88 -0.65 2.31 -4.20
N VAL A 89 -1.49 3.00 -4.93
CA VAL A 89 -1.16 4.32 -5.51
C VAL A 89 -2.26 5.32 -5.22
N CYS A 90 -1.93 6.59 -5.25
CA CYS A 90 -2.89 7.68 -5.27
C CYS A 90 -2.45 8.79 -6.22
N GLU A 91 -3.35 9.77 -6.43
CA GLU A 91 -3.18 10.85 -7.40
C GLU A 91 -3.02 10.33 -8.83
N VAL A 92 -3.78 9.34 -9.19
CA VAL A 92 -3.98 8.87 -10.55
C VAL A 92 -5.34 9.36 -11.05
N GLU A 93 -5.39 9.83 -12.26
CA GLU A 93 -6.63 10.37 -12.84
C GLU A 93 -7.62 9.24 -13.15
N ASN A 94 -7.20 8.27 -13.93
CA ASN A 94 -8.11 7.27 -14.48
C ASN A 94 -7.46 5.89 -14.66
N ARG A 95 -8.27 4.94 -15.09
CA ARG A 95 -7.81 3.58 -15.34
C ARG A 95 -6.80 3.48 -16.50
N ASN A 96 -6.93 4.30 -17.55
CA ASN A 96 -6.03 4.24 -18.70
C ASN A 96 -4.58 4.55 -18.29
N VAL A 97 -4.39 5.54 -17.42
CA VAL A 97 -3.07 5.88 -16.86
C VAL A 97 -2.45 4.68 -16.13
N LEU A 98 -3.25 3.93 -15.37
CA LEU A 98 -2.79 2.71 -14.69
C LEU A 98 -2.46 1.59 -15.68
N GLU A 99 -3.23 1.44 -16.75
CA GLU A 99 -2.99 0.46 -17.80
C GLU A 99 -1.68 0.78 -18.53
N ASP A 100 -1.40 2.04 -18.80
CA ASP A 100 -0.12 2.47 -19.37
C ASP A 100 1.07 2.14 -18.44
N ILE A 101 0.93 2.35 -17.11
CA ILE A 101 1.97 1.99 -16.14
C ILE A 101 2.30 0.50 -16.22
N VAL A 102 1.28 -0.36 -16.15
CA VAL A 102 1.51 -1.81 -16.10
C VAL A 102 1.94 -2.40 -17.45
N ALA A 103 1.68 -1.69 -18.55
CA ALA A 103 2.08 -2.06 -19.90
C ALA A 103 3.51 -1.66 -20.27
N THR A 104 4.19 -0.85 -19.43
CA THR A 104 5.58 -0.46 -19.70
C THR A 104 6.49 -1.69 -19.83
N GLU A 105 7.57 -1.56 -20.63
CA GLU A 105 8.46 -2.67 -20.99
C GLU A 105 8.97 -3.45 -19.76
N LYS A 106 9.36 -2.72 -18.69
CA LYS A 106 9.96 -3.35 -17.51
C LYS A 106 8.93 -3.89 -16.53
N LEU A 107 7.67 -3.44 -16.57
CA LEU A 107 6.62 -3.91 -15.65
C LEU A 107 5.69 -4.95 -16.27
N ALA A 108 5.56 -4.99 -17.61
CA ALA A 108 4.74 -5.97 -18.32
C ALA A 108 5.02 -7.44 -17.91
N PRO A 109 6.30 -7.86 -17.66
CA PRO A 109 6.58 -9.22 -17.21
C PRO A 109 5.96 -9.60 -15.86
N ALA A 110 5.59 -8.62 -15.02
CA ALA A 110 4.92 -8.88 -13.74
C ALA A 110 3.45 -9.30 -13.90
N ASN A 111 2.87 -9.12 -15.10
CA ASN A 111 1.46 -9.44 -15.41
C ASN A 111 0.48 -8.86 -14.39
N TYR A 112 0.68 -7.60 -14.04
CA TYR A 112 -0.14 -6.90 -13.05
C TYR A 112 -1.62 -6.82 -13.45
N ARG A 113 -2.49 -6.78 -12.44
CA ARG A 113 -3.91 -6.44 -12.54
C ARG A 113 -4.18 -5.19 -11.74
N ILE A 114 -5.28 -4.51 -12.06
CA ILE A 114 -5.65 -3.21 -11.52
C ILE A 114 -6.99 -3.31 -10.82
N VAL A 115 -7.07 -2.70 -9.62
CA VAL A 115 -8.31 -2.36 -8.92
C VAL A 115 -8.38 -0.84 -8.86
N HIS A 116 -9.34 -0.26 -9.55
CA HIS A 116 -9.58 1.18 -9.63
C HIS A 116 -11.07 1.47 -9.70
N TYR A 117 -11.46 2.57 -9.10
CA TYR A 117 -12.82 3.12 -9.08
C TYR A 117 -12.73 4.64 -9.11
N ASP A 118 -13.55 5.26 -9.94
CA ASP A 118 -13.68 6.71 -9.97
C ASP A 118 -14.33 7.21 -8.68
N SER A 119 -13.72 8.22 -8.06
CA SER A 119 -14.21 8.85 -6.83
C SER A 119 -14.89 10.18 -7.15
N PRO A 120 -15.67 10.78 -6.23
CA PRO A 120 -16.32 12.06 -6.46
C PRO A 120 -15.40 13.28 -6.24
N GLU A 121 -14.10 13.09 -6.19
CA GLU A 121 -13.13 14.17 -6.02
C GLU A 121 -13.17 15.09 -7.25
N ALA A 122 -13.22 16.40 -7.01
CA ALA A 122 -13.52 17.36 -8.06
C ALA A 122 -12.46 17.45 -9.18
N ARG A 123 -11.18 17.12 -8.87
CA ARG A 123 -10.10 17.12 -9.87
C ARG A 123 -9.97 15.82 -10.64
N GLY A 124 -10.77 14.80 -10.26
CA GLY A 124 -10.70 13.48 -10.87
C GLY A 124 -9.47 12.64 -10.46
N VAL A 125 -8.87 12.91 -9.29
CA VAL A 125 -7.74 12.09 -8.83
C VAL A 125 -8.20 11.01 -7.85
N ASP A 126 -7.73 9.80 -8.05
CA ASP A 126 -8.17 8.61 -7.34
C ASP A 126 -7.05 7.90 -6.59
N ALA A 127 -7.46 6.90 -5.81
CA ALA A 127 -6.59 5.86 -5.26
C ALA A 127 -6.87 4.53 -5.97
N ALA A 128 -5.83 3.70 -6.10
CA ALA A 128 -5.94 2.44 -6.80
C ALA A 128 -4.94 1.39 -6.28
N PHE A 129 -5.16 0.15 -6.68
CA PHE A 129 -4.19 -0.93 -6.50
C PHE A 129 -3.73 -1.49 -7.84
N ILE A 130 -2.44 -1.83 -7.87
CA ILE A 130 -1.80 -2.67 -8.88
C ILE A 130 -1.30 -3.92 -8.15
N TYR A 131 -1.69 -5.11 -8.59
CA TYR A 131 -1.34 -6.34 -7.88
C TYR A 131 -0.98 -7.49 -8.81
N ARG A 132 -0.17 -8.43 -8.32
CA ARG A 132 0.21 -9.65 -9.03
C ARG A 132 -0.80 -10.77 -8.76
N PRO A 133 -1.53 -11.26 -9.77
CA PRO A 133 -2.54 -12.32 -9.59
C PRO A 133 -1.94 -13.70 -9.31
N ASP A 134 -0.65 -13.91 -9.59
CA ASP A 134 0.06 -15.14 -9.22
C ASP A 134 0.39 -15.19 -7.71
N VAL A 135 0.42 -14.04 -7.02
CA VAL A 135 0.68 -13.92 -5.59
C VAL A 135 -0.60 -13.72 -4.81
N LEU A 136 -1.35 -12.65 -5.11
CA LEU A 136 -2.63 -12.35 -4.46
C LEU A 136 -3.79 -12.95 -5.26
N LYS A 137 -4.43 -13.96 -4.69
CA LYS A 137 -5.69 -14.50 -5.21
C LYS A 137 -6.82 -13.59 -4.76
N LEU A 138 -7.14 -12.58 -5.59
CA LEU A 138 -8.19 -11.61 -5.30
C LEU A 138 -9.55 -12.30 -5.20
N GLU A 139 -10.29 -12.06 -4.11
CA GLU A 139 -11.66 -12.55 -3.89
C GLU A 139 -12.70 -11.43 -4.10
N GLY A 140 -12.30 -10.17 -3.94
CA GLY A 140 -13.17 -9.03 -4.21
C GLY A 140 -12.50 -7.69 -3.91
N SER A 141 -13.18 -6.64 -4.33
CA SER A 141 -12.77 -5.26 -4.09
C SER A 141 -13.99 -4.33 -4.06
N LYS A 142 -13.82 -3.15 -3.48
CA LYS A 142 -14.90 -2.15 -3.38
C LYS A 142 -14.30 -0.76 -3.16
N ALA A 143 -14.90 0.25 -3.80
CA ALA A 143 -14.79 1.64 -3.37
C ALA A 143 -15.73 1.90 -2.19
N ILE A 144 -15.24 2.54 -1.17
CA ILE A 144 -16.00 2.90 0.02
C ILE A 144 -15.97 4.41 0.14
N ARG A 145 -17.15 5.03 0.07
CA ARG A 145 -17.28 6.47 0.18
C ARG A 145 -16.65 6.99 1.46
N THR A 146 -15.73 7.94 1.33
CA THR A 146 -15.19 8.66 2.47
C THR A 146 -16.26 9.60 3.04
N VAL A 147 -16.55 9.45 4.33
CA VAL A 147 -17.56 10.23 5.04
C VAL A 147 -16.92 11.05 6.14
N ILE A 148 -17.16 12.36 6.11
CA ILE A 148 -16.81 13.27 7.20
C ILE A 148 -18.11 13.66 7.89
N PRO A 149 -18.42 13.16 9.10
CA PRO A 149 -19.74 13.33 9.70
C PRO A 149 -20.18 14.78 9.88
N SER A 150 -19.24 15.69 10.15
CA SER A 150 -19.49 17.13 10.28
C SER A 150 -19.61 17.87 8.94
N LEU A 151 -19.33 17.22 7.82
CA LEU A 151 -19.35 17.78 6.47
C LEU A 151 -19.97 16.77 5.49
N PRO A 152 -21.28 16.51 5.57
CA PRO A 152 -21.92 15.42 4.82
C PRO A 152 -21.81 15.57 3.29
N ASP A 153 -21.71 16.78 2.78
CA ASP A 153 -21.60 17.06 1.35
C ASP A 153 -20.14 17.17 0.86
N PHE A 154 -19.16 16.92 1.74
CA PHE A 154 -17.75 17.01 1.38
C PHE A 154 -17.36 15.86 0.45
N LYS A 155 -17.02 16.24 -0.78
CA LYS A 155 -16.53 15.30 -1.79
C LYS A 155 -15.02 15.18 -1.71
N THR A 156 -14.54 13.95 -1.64
CA THR A 156 -13.10 13.61 -1.63
C THR A 156 -12.91 12.20 -2.18
N ARG A 157 -11.67 11.75 -2.26
CA ARG A 157 -11.33 10.40 -2.73
C ARG A 157 -11.95 9.34 -1.86
N ASP A 158 -12.38 8.26 -2.50
CA ASP A 158 -12.89 7.07 -1.82
C ASP A 158 -11.76 6.24 -1.23
N ILE A 159 -12.06 5.46 -0.19
CA ILE A 159 -11.18 4.39 0.28
C ILE A 159 -11.38 3.20 -0.66
N VAL A 160 -10.31 2.74 -1.31
CA VAL A 160 -10.36 1.53 -2.11
C VAL A 160 -9.92 0.35 -1.25
N ALA A 161 -10.79 -0.63 -1.10
CA ALA A 161 -10.50 -1.87 -0.39
C ALA A 161 -10.46 -3.05 -1.36
N MET A 162 -9.50 -3.95 -1.16
CA MET A 162 -9.45 -5.25 -1.83
C MET A 162 -9.10 -6.35 -0.83
N TRP A 163 -9.63 -7.55 -1.04
CA TRP A 163 -9.38 -8.70 -0.17
C TRP A 163 -9.16 -9.97 -0.96
N GLY A 164 -8.41 -10.87 -0.38
CA GLY A 164 -8.05 -12.12 -1.02
C GLY A 164 -7.01 -12.89 -0.21
N LYS A 165 -6.32 -13.82 -0.85
CA LYS A 165 -5.38 -14.71 -0.19
C LYS A 165 -3.96 -14.61 -0.77
N ILE A 166 -2.97 -14.57 0.13
CA ILE A 166 -1.56 -14.80 -0.19
C ILE A 166 -1.13 -16.06 0.56
N GLU A 167 -0.64 -17.06 -0.13
CA GLU A 167 -0.27 -18.38 0.44
C GLU A 167 -1.38 -19.01 1.32
N GLY A 168 -2.64 -18.77 0.96
CA GLY A 168 -3.81 -19.28 1.68
C GLY A 168 -4.22 -18.47 2.91
N GLU A 169 -3.49 -17.44 3.29
CA GLU A 169 -3.83 -16.54 4.39
C GLU A 169 -4.68 -15.37 3.91
N ASP A 170 -5.71 -15.01 4.69
CA ASP A 170 -6.62 -13.91 4.35
C ASP A 170 -5.95 -12.55 4.56
N PHE A 171 -6.08 -11.68 3.55
CA PHE A 171 -5.62 -10.30 3.59
C PHE A 171 -6.74 -9.34 3.23
N LEU A 172 -6.75 -8.19 3.91
CA LEU A 172 -7.47 -6.98 3.55
C LEU A 172 -6.45 -5.88 3.30
N PHE A 173 -6.43 -5.34 2.09
CA PHE A 173 -5.67 -4.14 1.73
C PHE A 173 -6.61 -2.97 1.58
N MET A 174 -6.25 -1.81 2.11
CA MET A 174 -6.95 -0.55 1.89
C MET A 174 -5.97 0.52 1.47
N VAL A 175 -6.30 1.26 0.43
CA VAL A 175 -5.56 2.44 0.00
C VAL A 175 -6.47 3.66 0.03
N ALA A 176 -5.95 4.79 0.51
CA ALA A 176 -6.70 6.03 0.60
C ALA A 176 -5.76 7.23 0.46
N HIS A 177 -6.28 8.31 -0.12
CA HIS A 177 -5.62 9.62 -0.07
C HIS A 177 -6.50 10.55 0.78
N TRP A 178 -6.04 10.86 1.99
CA TRP A 178 -6.82 11.62 2.97
C TRP A 178 -6.87 13.11 2.64
N PRO A 179 -7.83 13.84 3.21
CA PRO A 179 -7.90 15.30 3.04
C PRO A 179 -6.60 15.98 3.48
N SER A 180 -6.13 16.89 2.61
CA SER A 180 -4.89 17.63 2.85
C SER A 180 -4.99 18.56 4.08
N ARG A 181 -3.85 19.11 4.48
CA ARG A 181 -3.75 20.13 5.54
C ARG A 181 -4.18 21.52 5.08
N LEU A 182 -4.98 21.62 4.02
CA LEU A 182 -5.48 22.91 3.51
C LEU A 182 -6.25 23.67 4.61
N GLY A 183 -5.88 24.91 4.84
CA GLY A 183 -6.39 25.73 5.93
C GLY A 183 -5.62 25.58 7.25
N GLY A 184 -4.61 24.74 7.30
CA GLY A 184 -3.76 24.45 8.47
C GLY A 184 -3.96 23.04 9.02
N LYS A 185 -2.91 22.51 9.64
CA LYS A 185 -2.88 21.15 10.20
C LYS A 185 -4.03 20.93 11.17
N GLU A 186 -4.14 21.80 12.19
CA GLU A 186 -5.11 21.69 13.27
C GLU A 186 -6.55 21.92 12.79
N ALA A 187 -6.76 22.94 11.93
CA ALA A 187 -8.09 23.28 11.40
C ALA A 187 -8.69 22.17 10.52
N SER A 188 -7.85 21.32 9.90
CA SER A 188 -8.26 20.24 9.01
C SER A 188 -8.14 18.83 9.64
N GLU A 189 -7.56 18.69 10.82
CA GLU A 189 -7.24 17.41 11.48
C GLU A 189 -8.48 16.52 11.65
N PHE A 190 -9.63 17.10 12.03
CA PHE A 190 -10.87 16.36 12.23
C PHE A 190 -11.30 15.55 10.99
N LYS A 191 -10.97 16.03 9.79
CA LYS A 191 -11.26 15.30 8.53
C LYS A 191 -10.42 14.03 8.45
N ARG A 192 -9.14 14.12 8.75
CA ARG A 192 -8.21 12.99 8.69
C ARG A 192 -8.49 11.99 9.83
N ILE A 193 -8.85 12.45 11.02
CA ILE A 193 -9.33 11.60 12.11
C ILE A 193 -10.55 10.80 11.67
N ALA A 194 -11.54 11.43 11.01
CA ALA A 194 -12.73 10.75 10.53
C ALA A 194 -12.40 9.65 9.51
N VAL A 195 -11.48 9.89 8.59
CA VAL A 195 -11.06 8.87 7.60
C VAL A 195 -10.29 7.74 8.26
N GLY A 196 -9.37 8.06 9.18
CA GLY A 196 -8.63 7.06 9.96
C GLY A 196 -9.57 6.16 10.77
N HIS A 197 -10.56 6.75 11.43
CA HIS A 197 -11.61 6.03 12.14
C HIS A 197 -12.42 5.11 11.21
N GLN A 198 -12.82 5.62 10.04
CA GLN A 198 -13.57 4.83 9.06
C GLN A 198 -12.75 3.64 8.54
N MET A 199 -11.46 3.81 8.25
CA MET A 199 -10.57 2.71 7.84
C MET A 199 -10.46 1.66 8.96
N ARG A 200 -10.33 2.10 10.22
CA ARG A 200 -10.34 1.19 11.38
C ARG A 200 -11.64 0.42 11.47
N GLN A 201 -12.80 1.08 11.37
CA GLN A 201 -14.12 0.43 11.44
C GLN A 201 -14.29 -0.64 10.34
N ILE A 202 -13.83 -0.37 9.13
CA ILE A 202 -13.85 -1.34 8.03
C ILE A 202 -13.02 -2.57 8.40
N ALA A 203 -11.79 -2.37 8.86
CA ALA A 203 -10.88 -3.43 9.25
C ALA A 203 -11.41 -4.26 10.42
N ASP A 204 -11.92 -3.60 11.46
CA ASP A 204 -12.50 -4.24 12.65
C ASP A 204 -13.73 -5.08 12.28
N SER A 205 -14.59 -4.58 11.37
CA SER A 205 -15.76 -5.32 10.88
C SER A 205 -15.36 -6.60 10.13
N VAL A 206 -14.32 -6.55 9.31
CA VAL A 206 -13.80 -7.74 8.62
C VAL A 206 -13.18 -8.73 9.61
N ARG A 207 -12.38 -8.24 10.57
CA ARG A 207 -11.72 -9.07 11.58
C ARG A 207 -12.69 -9.65 12.61
N ALA A 208 -13.82 -8.99 12.87
CA ALA A 208 -14.87 -9.57 13.70
C ALA A 208 -15.45 -10.87 13.09
N LEU A 209 -15.53 -10.93 11.77
CA LEU A 209 -16.01 -12.11 11.03
C LEU A 209 -14.89 -13.12 10.74
N ARG A 210 -13.67 -12.64 10.50
CA ARG A 210 -12.48 -13.42 10.14
C ARG A 210 -11.28 -12.94 10.95
N PRO A 211 -11.13 -13.35 12.22
CA PRO A 211 -10.12 -12.81 13.15
C PRO A 211 -8.67 -12.96 12.68
N ALA A 212 -8.38 -13.98 11.87
CA ALA A 212 -7.04 -14.24 11.33
C ALA A 212 -6.68 -13.31 10.14
N THR A 213 -7.62 -12.51 9.62
CA THR A 213 -7.36 -11.61 8.49
C THR A 213 -6.24 -10.64 8.84
N LYS A 214 -5.25 -10.60 7.97
CA LYS A 214 -4.16 -9.64 7.99
C LYS A 214 -4.58 -8.36 7.28
N VAL A 215 -4.37 -7.22 7.92
CA VAL A 215 -4.79 -5.92 7.39
C VAL A 215 -3.57 -5.08 7.06
N VAL A 216 -3.60 -4.46 5.88
CA VAL A 216 -2.62 -3.46 5.45
C VAL A 216 -3.40 -2.24 4.97
N MET A 217 -3.27 -1.13 5.67
CA MET A 217 -3.80 0.18 5.32
C MET A 217 -2.64 1.01 4.79
N MET A 218 -2.79 1.63 3.65
CA MET A 218 -1.73 2.45 3.05
C MET A 218 -2.30 3.69 2.38
N GLY A 219 -1.47 4.69 2.19
CA GLY A 219 -1.90 5.90 1.51
C GLY A 219 -1.06 7.12 1.83
N ASP A 220 -1.36 8.19 1.11
CA ASP A 220 -1.01 9.54 1.54
C ASP A 220 -2.05 9.96 2.59
N PHE A 221 -1.68 9.85 3.85
CA PHE A 221 -2.57 10.17 4.97
C PHE A 221 -2.54 11.65 5.33
N ASN A 222 -1.68 12.44 4.67
CA ASN A 222 -1.50 13.87 4.95
C ASN A 222 -1.21 14.18 6.43
N ASP A 223 -0.84 13.15 7.21
CA ASP A 223 -0.46 13.22 8.62
C ASP A 223 0.71 12.28 8.90
N ASP A 224 1.49 12.64 9.91
CA ASP A 224 2.60 11.82 10.38
C ASP A 224 2.09 10.61 11.18
N PRO A 225 2.83 9.49 11.21
CA PRO A 225 2.41 8.26 11.89
C PRO A 225 2.15 8.42 13.40
N ILE A 226 2.56 9.54 13.99
CA ILE A 226 2.35 9.90 15.40
C ILE A 226 1.16 10.84 15.61
N ASP A 227 0.54 11.37 14.53
CA ASP A 227 -0.60 12.28 14.64
C ASP A 227 -1.87 11.54 15.07
N SER A 228 -2.83 12.31 15.62
CA SER A 228 -4.06 11.76 16.23
C SER A 228 -4.90 10.92 15.27
N SER A 229 -4.88 11.25 14.00
CA SER A 229 -5.60 10.52 12.94
C SER A 229 -5.08 9.07 12.75
N ILE A 230 -3.80 8.81 13.02
CA ILE A 230 -3.17 7.50 12.89
C ILE A 230 -2.99 6.84 14.27
N SER A 231 -2.35 7.52 15.24
CA SER A 231 -2.03 6.92 16.53
C SER A 231 -3.10 7.16 17.62
N GLY A 232 -3.98 8.14 17.45
CA GLY A 232 -5.03 8.47 18.41
C GLY A 232 -6.19 7.48 18.39
N ALA A 233 -6.87 7.35 19.53
CA ALA A 233 -7.99 6.41 19.72
C ALA A 233 -9.20 6.72 18.82
N ASP A 234 -9.39 7.99 18.46
CA ASP A 234 -10.47 8.44 17.59
C ASP A 234 -10.13 8.33 16.09
N GLY A 235 -8.88 8.02 15.74
CA GLY A 235 -8.40 7.70 14.41
C GLY A 235 -8.25 6.18 14.20
N ILE A 236 -7.14 5.77 13.58
CA ILE A 236 -6.83 4.32 13.42
C ILE A 236 -6.51 3.69 14.78
N GLY A 237 -5.91 4.41 15.71
CA GLY A 237 -5.48 3.89 17.01
C GLY A 237 -4.23 3.01 16.92
N ALA A 238 -3.38 3.24 15.92
CA ALA A 238 -2.20 2.43 15.68
C ALA A 238 -1.13 2.65 16.75
N LYS A 239 -0.55 1.57 17.24
CA LYS A 239 0.62 1.61 18.13
C LYS A 239 1.85 2.08 17.34
N VAL A 240 2.70 2.87 17.96
CA VAL A 240 3.94 3.39 17.37
C VAL A 240 5.20 2.68 17.88
N LYS A 241 5.06 1.82 18.88
CA LYS A 241 6.16 1.02 19.43
C LYS A 241 5.85 -0.46 19.29
N VAL A 242 6.64 -1.16 18.52
CA VAL A 242 6.42 -2.59 18.19
C VAL A 242 6.25 -3.50 19.40
N LYS A 243 6.94 -3.20 20.51
CA LYS A 243 6.86 -4.00 21.76
C LYS A 243 5.51 -3.88 22.49
N GLU A 244 4.70 -2.89 22.13
CA GLU A 244 3.37 -2.64 22.72
C GLU A 244 2.25 -3.24 21.88
N VAL A 245 2.57 -3.84 20.71
CA VAL A 245 1.60 -4.36 19.75
C VAL A 245 1.14 -5.77 20.15
N GLN A 246 -0.18 -5.94 20.23
CA GLN A 246 -0.83 -7.24 20.36
C GLN A 246 -1.43 -7.67 19.01
N PRO A 247 -1.74 -8.95 18.79
CA PRO A 247 -2.31 -9.41 17.51
C PRO A 247 -3.60 -8.68 17.10
N ALA A 248 -4.38 -8.18 18.06
CA ALA A 248 -5.60 -7.43 17.79
C ALA A 248 -5.37 -5.96 17.40
N ASP A 249 -4.20 -5.40 17.71
CA ASP A 249 -3.87 -3.99 17.48
C ASP A 249 -3.55 -3.70 16.01
N TYR A 250 -3.41 -2.41 15.71
CA TYR A 250 -2.76 -1.89 14.50
C TYR A 250 -1.40 -1.27 14.87
N TYR A 251 -0.47 -1.27 13.92
CA TYR A 251 0.90 -0.77 14.10
C TYR A 251 1.32 0.13 12.95
N ALA A 252 1.88 1.29 13.30
CA ALA A 252 2.45 2.27 12.37
C ALA A 252 4.00 2.18 12.38
N PRO A 253 4.61 1.37 11.50
CA PRO A 253 6.05 1.10 11.51
C PRO A 253 6.91 2.35 11.25
N TYR A 254 6.37 3.31 10.50
CA TYR A 254 7.13 4.49 10.06
C TYR A 254 7.33 5.54 11.16
N ALA A 255 6.68 5.42 12.31
CA ALA A 255 6.95 6.28 13.46
C ALA A 255 8.42 6.24 13.90
N ALA A 256 9.08 5.08 13.74
CA ALA A 256 10.52 4.94 14.02
C ALA A 256 11.39 5.67 12.99
N LEU A 257 10.99 5.70 11.72
CA LEU A 257 11.67 6.42 10.65
C LEU A 257 11.54 7.93 10.83
N LEU A 258 10.33 8.42 11.13
CA LEU A 258 10.10 9.82 11.44
C LEU A 258 11.00 10.28 12.60
N LYS A 259 11.06 9.50 13.68
CA LYS A 259 11.94 9.78 14.82
C LYS A 259 13.42 9.80 14.44
N ALA A 260 13.83 9.05 13.43
CA ALA A 260 15.18 9.02 12.90
C ALA A 260 15.48 10.14 11.89
N GLY A 261 14.51 11.04 11.62
CA GLY A 261 14.66 12.18 10.71
C GLY A 261 14.40 11.87 9.24
N TYR A 262 13.82 10.71 8.92
CA TYR A 262 13.37 10.40 7.56
C TYR A 262 11.97 10.97 7.29
N GLY A 263 11.67 11.28 6.04
CA GLY A 263 10.37 11.75 5.60
C GLY A 263 10.08 11.38 4.14
N THR A 264 8.81 11.43 3.77
CA THR A 264 8.35 11.28 2.38
C THR A 264 8.05 12.62 1.74
N LEU A 265 7.82 13.65 2.56
CA LEU A 265 7.58 15.03 2.12
C LEU A 265 8.39 16.02 2.95
N ALA A 266 9.04 16.98 2.29
CA ALA A 266 9.65 18.13 2.95
C ALA A 266 8.73 19.36 2.78
N TYR A 267 8.36 19.99 3.89
CA TYR A 267 7.60 21.23 3.89
C TYR A 267 8.26 22.25 4.83
N GLY A 268 8.69 23.39 4.28
CA GLY A 268 9.57 24.31 4.99
C GLY A 268 10.86 23.61 5.39
N ASP A 269 11.23 23.72 6.67
CA ASP A 269 12.43 23.08 7.23
C ASP A 269 12.17 21.73 7.92
N ALA A 270 10.97 21.16 7.72
CA ALA A 270 10.56 19.92 8.38
C ALA A 270 10.31 18.79 7.37
N TRP A 271 10.77 17.58 7.73
CA TRP A 271 10.42 16.35 7.06
C TRP A 271 9.19 15.73 7.73
N ASN A 272 8.20 15.33 6.92
CA ASN A 272 6.99 14.63 7.35
C ASN A 272 6.93 13.26 6.64
N ILE A 273 6.25 12.30 7.25
CA ILE A 273 5.90 11.02 6.63
C ILE A 273 4.40 11.00 6.38
N PHE A 274 3.96 11.47 5.22
CA PHE A 274 2.55 11.45 4.83
C PHE A 274 2.16 10.16 4.12
N ASP A 275 3.11 9.56 3.41
CA ASP A 275 2.96 8.25 2.79
C ASP A 275 3.15 7.17 3.86
N ASN A 276 2.05 6.60 4.31
CA ASN A 276 2.03 5.69 5.45
C ASN A 276 1.61 4.28 5.05
N ILE A 277 2.11 3.30 5.81
CA ILE A 277 1.60 1.94 5.85
C ILE A 277 1.35 1.58 7.31
N VAL A 278 0.11 1.18 7.62
CA VAL A 278 -0.32 0.68 8.92
C VAL A 278 -0.73 -0.78 8.77
N VAL A 279 -0.31 -1.63 9.67
CA VAL A 279 -0.55 -3.08 9.58
C VAL A 279 -1.22 -3.61 10.84
N SER A 280 -1.94 -4.72 10.71
CA SER A 280 -2.49 -5.43 11.87
C SER A 280 -1.41 -6.19 12.65
N GLY A 281 -1.57 -6.27 13.97
CA GLY A 281 -0.59 -6.85 14.88
C GLY A 281 -0.31 -8.34 14.65
N ASN A 282 -1.23 -9.09 14.06
CA ASN A 282 -1.02 -10.48 13.68
C ASN A 282 -0.04 -10.68 12.49
N LEU A 283 0.49 -9.59 11.93
CA LEU A 283 1.67 -9.60 11.05
C LEU A 283 3.00 -9.52 11.84
N LEU A 284 2.95 -9.45 13.17
CA LEU A 284 4.10 -9.24 14.06
C LEU A 284 4.16 -10.26 15.22
N ASP A 285 3.18 -11.18 15.32
CA ASP A 285 3.03 -12.11 16.45
C ASP A 285 4.06 -13.23 16.47
N GLY A 286 4.81 -13.43 15.39
CA GLY A 286 5.87 -14.43 15.26
C GLY A 286 5.35 -15.86 15.11
N GLU A 287 4.07 -16.05 14.75
CA GLU A 287 3.49 -17.38 14.54
C GLU A 287 4.23 -18.12 13.42
N LYS A 288 4.79 -19.28 13.75
CA LYS A 288 5.58 -20.08 12.81
C LYS A 288 4.73 -20.56 11.64
N GLY A 289 5.29 -20.43 10.44
CA GLY A 289 4.63 -20.86 9.21
C GLY A 289 3.63 -19.85 8.65
N LYS A 290 3.38 -18.71 9.32
CA LYS A 290 2.54 -17.63 8.85
C LYS A 290 3.36 -16.52 8.19
N LEU A 291 2.69 -15.72 7.34
CA LEU A 291 3.28 -14.52 6.77
C LEU A 291 3.43 -13.46 7.86
N GLN A 292 4.60 -12.86 7.93
CA GLN A 292 4.99 -11.85 8.91
C GLN A 292 5.66 -10.67 8.22
N ILE A 293 5.61 -9.51 8.84
CA ILE A 293 6.45 -8.39 8.41
C ILE A 293 7.92 -8.74 8.66
N LEU A 294 8.76 -8.46 7.67
CA LEU A 294 10.21 -8.58 7.87
C LEU A 294 10.69 -7.44 8.76
N LYS A 295 11.50 -7.79 9.74
CA LYS A 295 12.22 -6.77 10.51
C LYS A 295 13.19 -6.06 9.58
N ALA A 296 13.23 -4.72 9.66
CA ALA A 296 14.24 -3.96 8.94
C ALA A 296 15.63 -4.47 9.34
N GLU A 297 16.37 -5.04 8.39
CA GLU A 297 17.77 -5.31 8.58
C GLU A 297 18.49 -3.95 8.58
N LYS A 298 19.30 -3.70 9.62
CA LYS A 298 20.21 -2.58 9.58
C LYS A 298 21.17 -2.86 8.41
N SER A 299 21.09 -2.07 7.35
CA SER A 299 22.14 -2.06 6.33
C SER A 299 23.47 -1.80 7.05
N LYS A 300 24.38 -2.76 6.94
CA LYS A 300 25.76 -2.62 7.42
C LYS A 300 26.52 -1.61 6.59
#